data_573b20d4f4803d35490f280a2e50fde1
#
_entry.id   573b20d4f4803d35490f280a2e50fde1
#
_cell.length_a   1.000
_cell.length_b   1.000
_cell.length_c   1.000
_cell.angle_alpha   90.00
_cell.angle_beta   90.00
_cell.angle_gamma   90.00
#
_symmetry.space_group_name_H-M   'P 1'
#
loop_
_entity.id
_entity.type
_entity.pdbx_description
1 polymer ?
#
loop_
_entity_poly.entity_id
_entity_poly.type
_entity_poly.pdbx_seq_one_letter_code
_entity_poly.pdbx_strand_id
1 'polypeptide(L)'
;MTRVDVVPVEELHQKHITSGIHEIVRVFGLVRAAQARKINRYNFHQRVKPPLEYKLGKGSVKFFMDKLSWVADRYAALCTEHRRRGGNVNEISREELLDGIAGWWQNNYTPTEEALAINRERIAERVSQFKRKEK
;
A
#
# COMPACT_ATOMS: atom_id res chain seq x y z
N MET A 1 -11.95 3.15 0.47
CA MET A 1 -10.73 3.80 0.98
C MET A 1 -9.54 2.87 0.75
N THR A 2 -8.48 3.38 0.18
CA THR A 2 -7.25 2.60 -0.05
C THR A 2 -6.53 2.34 1.27
N ARG A 3 -6.23 1.08 1.55
CA ARG A 3 -5.46 0.69 2.73
C ARG A 3 -4.23 -0.08 2.28
N VAL A 4 -3.10 0.23 2.90
CA VAL A 4 -1.84 -0.48 2.63
C VAL A 4 -1.46 -1.24 3.90
N ASP A 5 -1.43 -2.56 3.80
CA ASP A 5 -0.98 -3.42 4.90
C ASP A 5 0.53 -3.55 4.86
N VAL A 6 1.17 -3.53 6.02
CA VAL A 6 2.64 -3.54 6.13
C VAL A 6 3.22 -4.82 6.74
N VAL A 7 2.37 -5.69 7.29
CA VAL A 7 2.83 -6.97 7.82
C VAL A 7 3.29 -7.90 6.70
N PRO A 8 4.12 -8.90 6.97
CA PRO A 8 4.51 -9.87 5.94
C PRO A 8 3.29 -10.43 5.23
N VAL A 9 3.38 -10.57 3.90
CA VAL A 9 2.22 -10.99 3.09
C VAL A 9 1.72 -12.37 3.47
N GLU A 10 2.57 -13.23 4.00
CA GLU A 10 2.23 -14.58 4.44
C GLU A 10 1.23 -14.58 5.60
N GLU A 11 1.19 -13.50 6.38
CA GLU A 11 0.27 -13.33 7.51
C GLU A 11 -1.13 -12.89 7.08
N LEU A 12 -1.30 -12.44 5.84
CA LEU A 12 -2.56 -11.86 5.41
C LEU A 12 -3.62 -12.91 5.08
N HIS A 13 -4.86 -12.62 5.46
CA HIS A 13 -6.01 -13.40 5.01
C HIS A 13 -6.17 -13.23 3.50
N GLN A 14 -6.68 -14.27 2.81
CA GLN A 14 -6.84 -14.24 1.35
C GLN A 14 -7.62 -13.01 0.87
N LYS A 15 -8.64 -12.60 1.60
CA LYS A 15 -9.42 -11.40 1.24
C LYS A 15 -8.57 -10.14 1.23
N HIS A 16 -7.60 -10.05 2.15
CA HIS A 16 -6.68 -8.90 2.21
C HIS A 16 -5.66 -8.94 1.08
N ILE A 17 -5.21 -10.14 0.69
CA ILE A 17 -4.31 -10.30 -0.47
C ILE A 17 -5.01 -9.79 -1.73
N THR A 18 -6.22 -10.31 -2.01
CA THR A 18 -6.98 -9.96 -3.21
C THR A 18 -7.31 -8.46 -3.27
N SER A 19 -7.82 -7.91 -2.18
CA SER A 19 -8.13 -6.48 -2.10
C SER A 19 -6.88 -5.64 -2.22
N GLY A 20 -5.78 -6.05 -1.57
CA GLY A 20 -4.52 -5.32 -1.59
C GLY A 20 -3.92 -5.19 -2.98
N ILE A 21 -3.99 -6.26 -3.78
CA ILE A 21 -3.49 -6.24 -5.16
C ILE A 21 -4.19 -5.14 -5.97
N HIS A 22 -5.50 -4.99 -5.81
CA HIS A 22 -6.26 -3.98 -6.55
C HIS A 22 -6.12 -2.58 -5.97
N GLU A 23 -6.05 -2.46 -4.64
CA GLU A 23 -6.03 -1.15 -3.98
C GLU A 23 -4.66 -0.49 -4.02
N ILE A 24 -3.58 -1.26 -3.86
CA ILE A 24 -2.24 -0.68 -3.74
C ILE A 24 -1.81 0.07 -5.00
N VAL A 25 -2.29 -0.34 -6.17
CA VAL A 25 -1.95 0.33 -7.43
C VAL A 25 -2.51 1.76 -7.50
N ARG A 26 -3.53 2.06 -6.69
CA ARG A 26 -4.11 3.41 -6.63
C ARG A 26 -3.11 4.45 -6.11
N VAL A 27 -2.12 4.03 -5.31
CA VAL A 27 -1.10 4.95 -4.79
C VAL A 27 -0.33 5.59 -5.94
N PHE A 28 0.01 4.81 -6.96
CA PHE A 28 0.73 5.34 -8.14
C PHE A 28 -0.12 6.35 -8.91
N GLY A 29 -1.42 6.09 -9.04
CA GLY A 29 -2.34 7.03 -9.67
C GLY A 29 -2.47 8.34 -8.90
N LEU A 30 -2.50 8.26 -7.57
CA LEU A 30 -2.54 9.45 -6.72
C LEU A 30 -1.29 10.31 -6.89
N VAL A 31 -0.12 9.67 -7.02
CA VAL A 31 1.13 10.39 -7.24
C VAL A 31 1.14 11.07 -8.60
N ARG A 32 0.68 10.38 -9.65
CA ARG A 32 0.58 10.98 -10.99
C ARG A 32 -0.34 12.20 -10.99
N ALA A 33 -1.48 12.09 -10.30
CA ALA A 33 -2.41 13.21 -10.15
C ALA A 33 -1.75 14.38 -9.39
N ALA A 34 -0.98 14.08 -8.35
CA ALA A 34 -0.27 15.10 -7.58
C ALA A 34 0.77 15.81 -8.45
N GLN A 35 1.52 15.06 -9.27
CA GLN A 35 2.48 15.67 -10.21
C GLN A 35 1.77 16.59 -11.21
N ALA A 36 0.62 16.19 -11.69
CA ALA A 36 -0.18 17.01 -12.62
C ALA A 36 -0.61 18.34 -11.96
N ARG A 37 -0.79 18.36 -10.63
CA ARG A 37 -1.11 19.57 -9.86
C ARG A 37 0.12 20.34 -9.43
N LYS A 38 1.30 20.02 -9.99
CA LYS A 38 2.57 20.71 -9.70
C LYS A 38 3.08 20.48 -8.28
N ILE A 39 2.71 19.38 -7.65
CA ILE A 39 3.27 18.99 -6.35
C ILE A 39 4.66 18.39 -6.61
N ASN A 40 5.68 18.89 -5.88
CA ASN A 40 7.07 18.46 -6.00
C ASN A 40 7.67 18.24 -4.61
N ARG A 41 8.95 17.87 -4.55
CA ARG A 41 9.63 17.57 -3.27
C ARG A 41 9.68 18.75 -2.30
N TYR A 42 9.60 19.97 -2.81
CA TYR A 42 9.70 21.18 -1.98
C TYR A 42 8.36 21.56 -1.35
N ASN A 43 7.24 21.26 -2.00
CA ASN A 43 5.91 21.64 -1.50
C ASN A 43 5.06 20.44 -1.05
N PHE A 44 5.58 19.21 -1.14
CA PHE A 44 4.84 18.00 -0.81
C PHE A 44 4.24 18.02 0.60
N HIS A 45 5.09 18.28 1.62
CA HIS A 45 4.63 18.29 3.02
C HIS A 45 3.62 19.38 3.31
N GLN A 46 3.75 20.53 2.65
CA GLN A 46 2.85 21.66 2.82
C GLN A 46 1.50 21.40 2.14
N ARG A 47 1.51 20.85 0.94
CA ARG A 47 0.31 20.71 0.11
C ARG A 47 -0.42 19.39 0.32
N VAL A 48 0.29 18.29 0.51
CA VAL A 48 -0.32 16.96 0.72
C VAL A 48 -0.57 16.69 2.19
N LYS A 49 0.32 17.18 3.06
CA LYS A 49 0.27 16.98 4.51
C LYS A 49 0.21 15.49 4.88
N PRO A 50 1.20 14.69 4.44
CA PRO A 50 1.21 13.28 4.78
C PRO A 50 1.40 13.09 6.28
N PRO A 51 0.82 12.02 6.87
CA PRO A 51 1.13 11.72 8.26
C PRO A 51 2.62 11.39 8.41
N LEU A 52 3.21 11.73 9.56
CA LEU A 52 4.63 11.47 9.81
C LEU A 52 4.92 10.02 10.09
N GLU A 53 3.92 9.28 10.55
CA GLU A 53 4.04 7.87 10.90
C GLU A 53 2.89 7.09 10.26
N TYR A 54 3.09 5.78 10.11
CA TYR A 54 2.06 4.88 9.60
C TYR A 54 0.82 4.99 10.49
N LYS A 55 -0.32 5.08 9.86
CA LYS A 55 -1.62 5.07 10.55
C LYS A 55 -2.67 4.39 9.68
N LEU A 56 -3.80 4.09 10.29
CA LEU A 56 -4.98 3.57 9.60
C LEU A 56 -6.00 4.68 9.42
N GLY A 57 -6.97 4.44 8.54
CA GLY A 57 -8.09 5.34 8.33
C GLY A 57 -7.84 6.40 7.29
N LYS A 58 -8.60 7.49 7.37
CA LYS A 58 -8.57 8.56 6.38
C LYS A 58 -7.19 9.20 6.27
N GLY A 59 -6.71 9.33 5.05
CA GLY A 59 -5.42 9.95 4.79
C GLY A 59 -4.21 9.04 4.97
N SER A 60 -4.42 7.78 5.37
CA SER A 60 -3.32 6.84 5.59
C SER A 60 -2.49 6.59 4.34
N VAL A 61 -3.10 6.62 3.16
CA VAL A 61 -2.41 6.37 1.89
C VAL A 61 -1.37 7.43 1.59
N LYS A 62 -1.55 8.67 2.09
CA LYS A 62 -0.60 9.76 1.86
C LYS A 62 0.78 9.47 2.42
N PHE A 63 0.86 8.66 3.48
CA PHE A 63 2.12 8.22 4.08
C PHE A 63 2.99 7.47 3.07
N PHE A 64 2.39 6.77 2.12
CA PHE A 64 3.10 5.94 1.14
C PHE A 64 3.40 6.65 -0.17
N MET A 65 2.88 7.86 -0.39
CA MET A 65 3.04 8.54 -1.68
C MET A 65 4.51 8.81 -2.04
N ASP A 66 5.36 9.03 -1.04
CA ASP A 66 6.80 9.23 -1.26
C ASP A 66 7.64 7.98 -0.96
N LYS A 67 7.00 6.81 -0.95
CA LYS A 67 7.66 5.53 -0.66
C LYS A 67 7.36 4.50 -1.75
N LEU A 68 7.34 4.96 -3.00
CA LEU A 68 6.86 4.12 -4.11
C LEU A 68 7.76 2.94 -4.44
N SER A 69 9.05 2.98 -4.07
CA SER A 69 9.89 1.80 -4.23
C SER A 69 9.39 0.67 -3.34
N TRP A 70 9.06 0.99 -2.08
CA TRP A 70 8.48 0.01 -1.17
C TRP A 70 7.10 -0.45 -1.64
N VAL A 71 6.27 0.48 -2.13
CA VAL A 71 4.92 0.16 -2.60
C VAL A 71 4.97 -0.78 -3.79
N ALA A 72 5.89 -0.54 -4.74
CA ALA A 72 6.08 -1.43 -5.89
C ALA A 72 6.55 -2.83 -5.46
N ASP A 73 7.48 -2.90 -4.52
CA ASP A 73 7.93 -4.18 -3.97
C ASP A 73 6.80 -4.90 -3.24
N ARG A 74 5.98 -4.16 -2.51
CA ARG A 74 4.82 -4.72 -1.81
C ARG A 74 3.79 -5.31 -2.77
N TYR A 75 3.52 -4.60 -3.87
CA TYR A 75 2.64 -5.09 -4.92
C TYR A 75 3.15 -6.42 -5.48
N ALA A 76 4.44 -6.49 -5.80
CA ALA A 76 5.04 -7.73 -6.31
C ALA A 76 4.94 -8.87 -5.28
N ALA A 77 5.15 -8.56 -4.01
CA ALA A 77 5.04 -9.56 -2.94
C ALA A 77 3.61 -10.09 -2.80
N LEU A 78 2.61 -9.21 -2.91
CA LEU A 78 1.20 -9.62 -2.86
C LEU A 78 0.86 -10.54 -4.04
N CYS A 79 1.32 -10.21 -5.25
CA CYS A 79 1.10 -11.04 -6.42
C CYS A 79 1.76 -12.42 -6.28
N THR A 80 2.99 -12.44 -5.79
CA THR A 80 3.72 -13.70 -5.55
C THR A 80 2.99 -14.57 -4.54
N GLU A 81 2.53 -13.99 -3.42
CA GLU A 81 1.80 -14.74 -2.40
C GLU A 81 0.46 -15.25 -2.93
N HIS A 82 -0.23 -14.45 -3.73
CA HIS A 82 -1.49 -14.87 -4.35
C HIS A 82 -1.28 -16.10 -5.24
N ARG A 83 -0.22 -16.09 -6.05
CA ARG A 83 0.12 -17.25 -6.90
C ARG A 83 0.51 -18.47 -6.08
N ARG A 84 1.27 -18.27 -5.00
CA ARG A 84 1.66 -19.37 -4.10
C ARG A 84 0.44 -20.06 -3.52
N ARG A 85 -0.64 -19.34 -3.30
CA ARG A 85 -1.90 -19.86 -2.78
C ARG A 85 -2.80 -20.46 -3.87
N GLY A 86 -2.33 -20.51 -5.12
CA GLY A 86 -3.07 -21.10 -6.25
C GLY A 86 -3.90 -20.11 -7.06
N GLY A 87 -3.78 -18.82 -6.79
CA GLY A 87 -4.50 -17.79 -7.55
C GLY A 87 -3.77 -17.36 -8.81
N ASN A 88 -4.48 -16.61 -9.64
CA ASN A 88 -3.95 -16.01 -10.85
C ASN A 88 -4.03 -14.48 -10.75
N VAL A 89 -3.04 -13.79 -11.30
CA VAL A 89 -3.02 -12.34 -11.34
C VAL A 89 -2.24 -11.88 -12.56
N ASN A 90 -2.76 -10.85 -13.23
CA ASN A 90 -2.05 -10.16 -14.30
C ASN A 90 -1.22 -9.07 -13.68
N GLU A 91 0.01 -9.41 -13.29
CA GLU A 91 0.89 -8.49 -12.58
C GLU A 91 1.38 -7.38 -13.47
N ILE A 92 1.22 -6.13 -13.01
CA ILE A 92 1.76 -4.94 -13.68
C ILE A 92 3.26 -4.89 -13.37
N SER A 93 4.09 -4.64 -14.38
CA SER A 93 5.53 -4.56 -14.17
C SER A 93 5.90 -3.33 -13.32
N ARG A 94 7.02 -3.43 -12.62
CA ARG A 94 7.56 -2.32 -11.84
C ARG A 94 7.78 -1.08 -12.73
N GLU A 95 8.29 -1.29 -13.94
CA GLU A 95 8.50 -0.20 -14.89
C GLU A 95 7.22 0.52 -15.23
N GLU A 96 6.15 -0.22 -15.48
CA GLU A 96 4.85 0.35 -15.80
C GLU A 96 4.26 1.09 -14.60
N LEU A 97 4.37 0.52 -13.40
CA LEU A 97 3.87 1.17 -12.18
C LEU A 97 4.55 2.52 -11.94
N LEU A 98 5.85 2.61 -12.19
CA LEU A 98 6.64 3.81 -11.92
C LEU A 98 6.82 4.73 -13.11
N ASP A 99 6.25 4.38 -14.27
CA ASP A 99 6.39 5.17 -15.48
C ASP A 99 5.92 6.61 -15.30
N GLY A 100 6.77 7.56 -15.69
CA GLY A 100 6.44 8.98 -15.60
C GLY A 100 6.49 9.57 -14.20
N ILE A 101 6.96 8.81 -13.21
CA ILE A 101 7.01 9.27 -11.81
C ILE A 101 8.44 9.69 -11.48
N ALA A 102 8.60 10.91 -10.94
CA ALA A 102 9.91 11.43 -10.54
C ALA A 102 10.54 10.59 -9.43
N GLY A 103 11.87 10.50 -9.45
CA GLY A 103 12.60 9.63 -8.54
C GLY A 103 12.44 9.94 -7.05
N TRP A 104 12.19 11.20 -6.68
CA TRP A 104 12.07 11.58 -5.27
C TRP A 104 10.83 10.97 -4.58
N TRP A 105 9.83 10.51 -5.33
CA TRP A 105 8.68 9.77 -4.80
C TRP A 105 9.04 8.31 -4.49
N GLN A 106 10.15 7.81 -5.05
CA GLN A 106 10.48 6.38 -5.09
C GLN A 106 11.44 5.98 -3.98
N ASN A 107 11.06 6.25 -2.73
CA ASN A 107 11.87 5.86 -1.57
C ASN A 107 11.47 4.48 -1.05
N ASN A 108 12.37 3.87 -0.32
CA ASN A 108 12.10 2.64 0.42
C ASN A 108 11.50 2.96 1.78
N TYR A 109 11.06 1.93 2.47
CA TYR A 109 10.46 2.06 3.80
C TYR A 109 10.68 0.74 4.54
N THR A 110 10.94 0.83 5.83
CA THR A 110 11.00 -0.34 6.70
C THR A 110 9.92 -0.14 7.77
N PRO A 111 8.88 -0.99 7.81
CA PRO A 111 7.85 -0.85 8.83
C PRO A 111 8.42 -0.91 10.24
N THR A 112 7.98 0.00 11.11
CA THR A 112 8.36 0.01 12.51
C THR A 112 7.59 -1.06 13.26
N GLU A 113 8.04 -1.40 14.48
CA GLU A 113 7.31 -2.33 15.33
C GLU A 113 5.91 -1.83 15.64
N GLU A 114 5.77 -0.51 15.85
CA GLU A 114 4.48 0.12 16.09
C GLU A 114 3.55 0.00 14.88
N ALA A 115 4.09 0.21 13.67
CA ALA A 115 3.31 0.07 12.44
C ALA A 115 2.81 -1.38 12.28
N LEU A 116 3.69 -2.34 12.51
CA LEU A 116 3.32 -3.76 12.45
C LEU A 116 2.24 -4.11 13.47
N ALA A 117 2.37 -3.60 14.70
CA ALA A 117 1.41 -3.86 15.76
C ALA A 117 0.03 -3.28 15.43
N ILE A 118 -0.02 -2.03 14.96
CA ILE A 118 -1.27 -1.37 14.55
C ILE A 118 -1.94 -2.16 13.43
N ASN A 119 -1.16 -2.57 12.45
CA ASN A 119 -1.70 -3.29 11.29
C ASN A 119 -2.18 -4.70 11.69
N ARG A 120 -1.42 -5.43 12.51
CA ARG A 120 -1.82 -6.76 12.99
C ARG A 120 -3.12 -6.71 13.77
N GLU A 121 -3.30 -5.72 14.62
CA GLU A 121 -4.53 -5.54 15.37
C GLU A 121 -5.73 -5.32 14.46
N ARG A 122 -5.59 -4.47 13.44
CA ARG A 122 -6.67 -4.22 12.48
C ARG A 122 -6.99 -5.48 11.66
N ILE A 123 -5.97 -6.23 11.24
CA ILE A 123 -6.17 -7.45 10.47
C ILE A 123 -6.92 -8.48 11.32
N ALA A 124 -6.52 -8.67 12.58
CA ALA A 124 -7.18 -9.60 13.48
C ALA A 124 -8.66 -9.23 13.68
N GLU A 125 -8.95 -7.96 13.83
CA GLU A 125 -10.32 -7.44 13.96
C GLU A 125 -11.15 -7.74 12.71
N ARG A 126 -10.58 -7.50 11.52
CA ARG A 126 -11.27 -7.77 10.25
C ARG A 126 -11.49 -9.25 10.00
N VAL A 127 -10.51 -10.09 10.30
CA VAL A 127 -10.63 -11.54 10.16
C VAL A 127 -11.72 -12.07 11.10
N SER A 128 -11.80 -11.55 12.30
CA SER A 128 -12.86 -11.89 13.24
C SER A 128 -14.24 -11.56 12.66
N GLN A 129 -14.41 -10.43 11.98
CA GLN A 129 -15.63 -10.05 11.31
C GLN A 129 -15.98 -11.01 10.15
N PHE A 130 -15.00 -11.44 9.38
CA PHE A 130 -15.21 -12.41 8.31
C PHE A 130 -15.75 -13.74 8.85
N LYS A 131 -15.17 -14.23 9.92
CA LYS A 131 -15.60 -15.48 10.56
C LYS A 131 -17.04 -15.39 11.07
N ARG A 132 -17.45 -14.25 11.61
CA ARG A 132 -18.82 -14.03 12.06
C ARG A 132 -19.82 -14.06 10.91
N LYS A 133 -19.46 -13.52 9.74
CA LYS A 133 -20.32 -13.52 8.57
C LYS A 133 -20.47 -14.89 7.93
N GLU A 134 -19.51 -15.78 8.13
CA GLU A 134 -19.53 -17.12 7.59
C GLU A 134 -20.45 -18.06 8.40
N LYS A 135 -20.88 -17.65 9.57
CA LYS A 135 -21.83 -18.39 10.37
C LYS A 135 -23.28 -17.98 9.98
#